data_3a9c81cda5d2ce4285626c76ac4257a4
#
_entry.id   3a9c81cda5d2ce4285626c76ac4257a4
#
_cell.length_a   1.000
_cell.length_b   1.000
_cell.length_c   1.000
_cell.angle_alpha   90.00
_cell.angle_beta   90.00
_cell.angle_gamma   90.00
#
_symmetry.space_group_name_H-M   'P 1'
#
loop_
_entity.id
_entity.type
_entity.pdbx_description
1 polymer ?
#
loop_
_entity_poly.entity_id
_entity_poly.type
_entity_poly.pdbx_seq_one_letter_code
_entity_poly.pdbx_strand_id
1 'polypeptide(L)'
;GAVELKRSDLTTYISYSADVAKDYHLDRKKNMEKPLKIGKDHRLARWLVKTISEGYSPSAACSMLGKTPETTFSCTLCRQTVYKYIENGDLWPLTNKELRYKSDQKRTYNRVKAAKAPRGDSIEHRPEHINNREEPGHWEMDSVVGKKGAKAALCVLTGRVTRDEIIRKMHDDTAASVVGVLDRLERRMGTAMFRQVFKSITVDNGSEFADCKGMERSCLLPGEKRTHVYYCHPRSPGERGSNEKQNQLIRWFFPKGTDFRKVTQKEVRRVQDWI
;
A
#
# COMPACT_ATOMS: atom_id res chain seq x y z
N GLY A 1 17.71 26.18 26.46
CA GLY A 1 17.45 27.07 27.57
C GLY A 1 18.69 27.66 28.16
N ALA A 2 18.56 28.80 28.73
CA ALA A 2 19.64 29.45 29.49
C ALA A 2 19.72 28.80 30.87
N VAL A 3 20.93 28.45 31.29
CA VAL A 3 21.22 27.86 32.61
C VAL A 3 22.35 28.69 33.26
N GLU A 4 22.18 29.03 34.49
CA GLU A 4 23.22 29.71 35.27
C GLU A 4 24.17 28.64 35.87
N LEU A 5 25.44 28.71 35.52
CA LEU A 5 26.49 27.83 36.00
C LEU A 5 27.48 28.59 36.83
N LYS A 6 28.07 27.96 37.87
CA LYS A 6 29.12 28.54 38.73
C LYS A 6 30.49 28.07 38.28
N ARG A 7 31.44 28.99 38.24
CA ARG A 7 32.86 28.68 38.05
C ARG A 7 33.51 28.34 39.38
N SER A 8 34.72 27.85 39.34
CA SER A 8 35.51 27.50 40.53
C SER A 8 35.83 28.72 41.42
N ASP A 9 35.82 29.94 40.88
CA ASP A 9 35.98 31.22 41.58
C ASP A 9 34.68 31.78 42.17
N LEU A 10 33.59 30.97 42.16
CA LEU A 10 32.23 31.33 42.62
C LEU A 10 31.49 32.34 41.73
N THR A 11 32.08 32.82 40.66
CA THR A 11 31.34 33.66 39.68
C THR A 11 30.34 32.83 38.90
N THR A 12 29.23 33.41 38.49
CA THR A 12 28.20 32.78 37.71
C THR A 12 28.24 33.23 36.25
N TYR A 13 27.90 32.33 35.34
CA TYR A 13 27.73 32.67 33.94
C TYR A 13 26.54 31.94 33.37
N ILE A 14 25.94 32.51 32.33
CA ILE A 14 24.81 31.89 31.64
C ILE A 14 25.31 31.07 30.46
N SER A 15 24.92 29.82 30.42
CA SER A 15 25.22 28.92 29.33
C SER A 15 23.94 28.36 28.72
N TYR A 16 24.02 27.89 27.46
CA TYR A 16 22.91 27.21 26.81
C TYR A 16 22.94 25.72 27.18
N SER A 17 21.80 25.19 27.64
CA SER A 17 21.56 23.76 27.80
C SER A 17 20.45 23.30 26.86
N ALA A 18 20.78 22.30 26.03
CA ALA A 18 19.81 21.71 25.12
C ALA A 18 18.70 20.94 25.85
N ASP A 19 19.04 20.31 26.99
CA ASP A 19 18.06 19.57 27.79
C ASP A 19 17.06 20.50 28.44
N VAL A 20 17.50 21.59 29.03
CA VAL A 20 16.63 22.63 29.63
C VAL A 20 15.77 23.28 28.51
N ALA A 21 16.32 23.49 27.32
CA ALA A 21 15.53 23.99 26.19
C ALA A 21 14.45 23.04 25.79
N LYS A 22 14.75 21.70 25.76
CA LYS A 22 13.81 20.64 25.44
C LYS A 22 12.71 20.53 26.49
N ASP A 23 13.06 20.62 27.78
CA ASP A 23 12.08 20.59 28.87
C ASP A 23 11.14 21.81 28.84
N TYR A 24 11.66 22.98 28.60
CA TYR A 24 10.84 24.20 28.40
C TYR A 24 9.92 24.03 27.16
N HIS A 25 10.41 23.44 26.08
CA HIS A 25 9.58 23.18 24.89
C HIS A 25 8.45 22.18 25.20
N LEU A 26 8.75 21.11 25.92
CA LEU A 26 7.77 20.10 26.32
C LEU A 26 6.72 20.69 27.28
N ASP A 27 7.12 21.49 28.23
CA ASP A 27 6.21 22.17 29.19
C ASP A 27 5.32 23.19 28.48
N ARG A 28 5.89 24.00 27.58
CA ARG A 28 5.07 24.92 26.74
C ARG A 28 4.09 24.13 25.88
N LYS A 29 4.48 22.99 25.31
CA LYS A 29 3.60 22.14 24.50
C LYS A 29 2.46 21.60 25.35
N LYS A 30 2.71 21.11 26.57
CA LYS A 30 1.67 20.66 27.50
C LYS A 30 0.70 21.78 27.85
N ASN A 31 1.21 22.97 28.12
CA ASN A 31 0.41 24.15 28.48
C ASN A 31 -0.37 24.75 27.31
N MET A 32 0.03 24.44 26.04
CA MET A 32 -0.67 24.87 24.83
C MET A 32 -1.69 23.84 24.36
N GLU A 33 -1.79 22.64 24.99
CA GLU A 33 -2.79 21.65 24.63
C GLU A 33 -4.18 22.20 24.96
N LYS A 34 -5.02 22.25 23.93
CA LYS A 34 -6.44 22.63 24.11
C LYS A 34 -7.10 21.64 25.05
N PRO A 35 -7.87 22.11 26.05
CA PRO A 35 -8.57 21.20 26.96
C PRO A 35 -9.45 20.24 26.17
N LEU A 36 -9.51 18.98 26.65
CA LEU A 36 -10.33 17.95 26.03
C LEU A 36 -11.79 18.41 25.98
N LYS A 37 -12.42 18.34 24.83
CA LYS A 37 -13.83 18.72 24.66
C LYS A 37 -14.75 17.91 25.58
N ILE A 38 -14.43 16.63 25.83
CA ILE A 38 -15.16 15.74 26.75
C ILE A 38 -14.96 16.12 28.22
N GLY A 39 -13.92 16.85 28.58
CA GLY A 39 -13.67 17.31 29.96
C GLY A 39 -14.72 18.27 30.47
N LYS A 40 -15.46 18.93 29.59
CA LYS A 40 -16.57 19.82 29.90
C LYS A 40 -17.95 19.14 29.91
N ASP A 41 -18.05 17.94 29.38
CA ASP A 41 -19.30 17.19 29.29
C ASP A 41 -19.09 15.70 29.57
N HIS A 42 -19.13 15.34 30.85
CA HIS A 42 -19.02 13.96 31.31
C HIS A 42 -20.21 13.08 30.88
N ARG A 43 -21.34 13.66 30.52
CA ARG A 43 -22.50 12.92 30.01
C ARG A 43 -22.16 12.40 28.60
N LEU A 44 -21.57 13.23 27.75
CA LEU A 44 -21.11 12.82 26.44
C LEU A 44 -20.05 11.71 26.52
N ALA A 45 -19.06 11.84 27.42
CA ALA A 45 -18.03 10.83 27.61
C ALA A 45 -18.65 9.46 28.00
N ARG A 46 -19.52 9.45 29.00
CA ARG A 46 -20.22 8.22 29.44
C ARG A 46 -21.10 7.62 28.37
N TRP A 47 -21.82 8.43 27.62
CA TRP A 47 -22.65 7.98 26.52
C TRP A 47 -21.82 7.35 25.41
N LEU A 48 -20.70 7.96 25.02
CA LEU A 48 -19.78 7.39 24.03
C LEU A 48 -19.21 6.05 24.47
N VAL A 49 -18.75 5.96 25.74
CA VAL A 49 -18.24 4.72 26.31
C VAL A 49 -19.31 3.62 26.24
N LYS A 50 -20.53 3.89 26.69
CA LYS A 50 -21.66 2.95 26.69
C LYS A 50 -21.95 2.49 25.24
N THR A 51 -22.18 3.41 24.32
CA THR A 51 -22.57 3.12 22.94
C THR A 51 -21.52 2.31 22.21
N ILE A 52 -20.22 2.65 22.39
CA ILE A 52 -19.13 1.91 21.75
C ILE A 52 -18.96 0.52 22.38
N SER A 53 -19.14 0.38 23.71
CA SER A 53 -19.12 -0.92 24.38
C SER A 53 -20.27 -1.84 23.95
N GLU A 54 -21.41 -1.27 23.54
CA GLU A 54 -22.54 -2.00 22.94
C GLU A 54 -22.26 -2.47 21.50
N GLY A 55 -21.07 -2.20 20.95
CA GLY A 55 -20.62 -2.66 19.64
C GLY A 55 -20.79 -1.67 18.50
N TYR A 56 -21.24 -0.44 18.76
CA TYR A 56 -21.27 0.61 17.74
C TYR A 56 -19.87 1.12 17.44
N SER A 57 -19.57 1.40 16.17
CA SER A 57 -18.32 2.04 15.83
C SER A 57 -18.27 3.51 16.29
N PRO A 58 -17.09 4.08 16.60
CA PRO A 58 -16.98 5.51 16.91
C PRO A 58 -17.60 6.43 15.84
N SER A 59 -17.56 5.99 14.59
CA SER A 59 -18.19 6.72 13.48
C SER A 59 -19.72 6.69 13.57
N ALA A 60 -20.31 5.53 13.91
CA ALA A 60 -21.75 5.40 14.09
C ALA A 60 -22.22 6.21 15.32
N ALA A 61 -21.50 6.13 16.44
CA ALA A 61 -21.78 6.94 17.62
C ALA A 61 -21.78 8.42 17.31
N CYS A 62 -20.76 8.93 16.59
CA CYS A 62 -20.73 10.34 16.15
C CYS A 62 -21.92 10.73 15.24
N SER A 63 -22.39 9.80 14.40
CA SER A 63 -23.55 10.06 13.54
C SER A 63 -24.88 10.09 14.30
N MET A 64 -24.94 9.57 15.51
CA MET A 64 -26.13 9.59 16.38
C MET A 64 -26.22 10.88 17.20
N LEU A 65 -25.11 11.61 17.38
CA LEU A 65 -25.09 12.86 18.15
C LEU A 65 -26.04 13.90 17.57
N GLY A 66 -26.85 14.51 18.43
CA GLY A 66 -27.81 15.57 18.07
C GLY A 66 -29.04 15.11 17.30
N LYS A 67 -29.24 13.79 17.08
CA LYS A 67 -30.43 13.30 16.36
C LYS A 67 -31.66 13.12 17.26
N THR A 68 -31.46 12.92 18.56
CA THR A 68 -32.52 12.79 19.55
C THR A 68 -32.21 13.67 20.77
N PRO A 69 -33.20 14.06 21.59
CA PRO A 69 -32.95 14.81 22.83
C PRO A 69 -31.94 14.14 23.76
N GLU A 70 -31.95 12.80 23.83
CA GLU A 70 -31.04 12.01 24.64
C GLU A 70 -29.59 12.03 24.15
N THR A 71 -29.36 12.28 22.86
CA THR A 71 -28.04 12.35 22.21
C THR A 71 -27.58 13.79 21.97
N THR A 72 -28.28 14.78 22.57
CA THR A 72 -27.92 16.19 22.50
C THR A 72 -27.06 16.57 23.73
N PHE A 73 -25.83 16.97 23.47
CA PHE A 73 -24.82 17.33 24.47
C PHE A 73 -24.31 18.76 24.26
N SER A 74 -23.60 19.28 25.25
CA SER A 74 -23.04 20.64 25.20
C SER A 74 -21.96 20.82 24.11
N CYS A 75 -21.38 19.73 23.64
CA CYS A 75 -20.41 19.76 22.55
C CYS A 75 -20.58 18.58 21.61
N THR A 76 -20.09 18.74 20.38
CA THR A 76 -20.06 17.69 19.37
C THR A 76 -18.62 17.27 19.08
N LEU A 77 -18.44 15.99 18.76
CA LEU A 77 -17.14 15.42 18.42
C LEU A 77 -17.17 14.82 17.02
N CYS A 78 -16.11 15.03 16.27
CA CYS A 78 -15.93 14.28 15.02
C CYS A 78 -15.34 12.91 15.30
N ARG A 79 -15.57 11.96 14.37
CA ARG A 79 -15.08 10.58 14.48
C ARG A 79 -13.57 10.49 14.75
N GLN A 80 -12.76 11.32 14.11
CA GLN A 80 -11.30 11.33 14.30
C GLN A 80 -10.90 11.68 15.73
N THR A 81 -11.60 12.65 16.36
CA THR A 81 -11.37 13.02 17.75
C THR A 81 -11.70 11.89 18.70
N VAL A 82 -12.81 11.17 18.47
CA VAL A 82 -13.20 10.01 19.31
C VAL A 82 -12.17 8.89 19.19
N TYR A 83 -11.71 8.54 17.97
CA TYR A 83 -10.64 7.56 17.81
C TYR A 83 -9.35 7.96 18.52
N LYS A 84 -8.98 9.25 18.47
CA LYS A 84 -7.80 9.77 19.15
C LYS A 84 -7.93 9.69 20.68
N TYR A 85 -9.12 10.00 21.22
CA TYR A 85 -9.38 9.90 22.64
C TYR A 85 -9.32 8.44 23.15
N ILE A 86 -9.79 7.47 22.35
CA ILE A 86 -9.64 6.05 22.67
C ILE A 86 -8.17 5.62 22.63
N GLU A 87 -7.42 6.07 21.61
CA GLU A 87 -6.01 5.75 21.45
C GLU A 87 -5.15 6.32 22.60
N ASN A 88 -5.47 7.52 23.07
CA ASN A 88 -4.79 8.19 24.17
C ASN A 88 -5.22 7.70 25.57
N GLY A 89 -6.33 6.95 25.67
CA GLY A 89 -6.90 6.52 26.94
C GLY A 89 -7.83 7.54 27.60
N ASP A 90 -8.21 8.61 26.91
CA ASP A 90 -9.08 9.68 27.42
C ASP A 90 -10.53 9.23 27.62
N LEU A 91 -10.93 8.11 27.01
CA LEU A 91 -12.25 7.48 27.11
C LEU A 91 -12.18 6.13 27.85
N TRP A 92 -11.50 6.08 28.99
CA TRP A 92 -11.43 4.87 29.80
C TRP A 92 -12.85 4.36 30.17
N PRO A 93 -13.15 3.01 30.14
CA PRO A 93 -12.22 1.90 29.93
C PRO A 93 -12.02 1.47 28.47
N LEU A 94 -12.49 2.22 27.48
CA LEU A 94 -12.32 1.88 26.07
C LEU A 94 -10.86 1.90 25.66
N THR A 95 -10.47 0.86 24.96
CA THR A 95 -9.15 0.74 24.32
C THR A 95 -9.34 0.37 22.84
N ASN A 96 -8.24 0.34 22.08
CA ASN A 96 -8.31 -0.12 20.69
C ASN A 96 -8.76 -1.58 20.54
N LYS A 97 -8.76 -2.37 21.63
CA LYS A 97 -9.19 -3.77 21.62
C LYS A 97 -10.71 -3.93 21.44
N GLU A 98 -11.49 -2.98 21.93
CA GLU A 98 -12.95 -2.98 21.79
C GLU A 98 -13.40 -2.47 20.41
N LEU A 99 -12.48 -1.98 19.60
CA LEU A 99 -12.79 -1.48 18.26
C LEU A 99 -12.76 -2.61 17.23
N ARG A 100 -13.86 -2.80 16.50
CA ARG A 100 -14.11 -3.90 15.55
C ARG A 100 -13.00 -4.16 14.52
N TYR A 101 -12.24 -3.15 14.11
CA TYR A 101 -11.18 -3.25 13.10
C TYR A 101 -9.77 -2.98 13.63
N LYS A 102 -9.61 -2.62 14.90
CA LYS A 102 -8.30 -2.31 15.50
C LYS A 102 -7.86 -3.33 16.57
N SER A 103 -8.76 -4.22 16.99
CA SER A 103 -8.52 -5.14 18.11
C SER A 103 -7.27 -6.01 17.93
N ASP A 104 -6.98 -6.45 16.69
CA ASP A 104 -5.88 -7.38 16.42
C ASP A 104 -4.71 -6.76 15.64
N GLN A 105 -4.77 -5.47 15.32
CA GLN A 105 -3.69 -4.79 14.64
C GLN A 105 -2.59 -4.41 15.63
N LYS A 106 -1.67 -5.35 15.89
CA LYS A 106 -0.34 -4.98 16.35
C LYS A 106 0.26 -4.07 15.28
N ARG A 107 0.51 -2.79 15.60
CA ARG A 107 1.36 -1.93 14.76
C ARG A 107 2.74 -2.56 14.71
N THR A 108 2.97 -3.44 13.77
CA THR A 108 4.33 -3.79 13.37
C THR A 108 4.88 -2.52 12.73
N TYR A 109 5.79 -1.87 13.42
CA TYR A 109 6.67 -0.87 12.82
C TYR A 109 7.48 -1.61 11.75
N ASN A 110 6.95 -1.66 10.55
CA ASN A 110 7.73 -2.09 9.41
C ASN A 110 8.82 -1.03 9.24
N ARG A 111 10.02 -1.37 9.72
CA ARG A 111 11.23 -0.60 9.46
C ARG A 111 11.19 -0.28 7.96
N VAL A 112 11.12 1.00 7.63
CA VAL A 112 11.12 1.45 6.25
C VAL A 112 12.41 0.93 5.62
N LYS A 113 12.31 -0.20 4.91
CA LYS A 113 13.45 -0.70 4.14
C LYS A 113 13.76 0.37 3.12
N ALA A 114 15.02 0.78 3.05
CA ALA A 114 15.48 1.71 2.02
C ALA A 114 14.98 1.22 0.66
N ALA A 115 14.43 2.13 -0.13
CA ALA A 115 13.98 1.81 -1.46
C ALA A 115 15.17 1.23 -2.23
N LYS A 116 15.03 -0.01 -2.72
CA LYS A 116 16.05 -0.59 -3.60
C LYS A 116 16.04 0.19 -4.90
N ALA A 117 17.22 0.49 -5.41
CA ALA A 117 17.35 1.08 -6.75
C ALA A 117 16.65 0.18 -7.78
N PRO A 118 16.00 0.74 -8.81
CA PRO A 118 15.38 -0.05 -9.87
C PRO A 118 16.45 -0.94 -10.54
N ARG A 119 16.06 -2.16 -10.87
CA ARG A 119 16.97 -3.18 -11.44
C ARG A 119 17.17 -3.04 -12.95
N GLY A 120 16.47 -2.09 -13.55
CA GLY A 120 16.51 -1.72 -14.96
C GLY A 120 16.13 -0.26 -15.13
N ASP A 121 15.61 0.12 -16.29
CA ASP A 121 15.24 1.50 -16.58
C ASP A 121 14.08 1.97 -15.69
N SER A 122 14.24 3.18 -15.12
CA SER A 122 13.19 3.83 -14.33
C SER A 122 12.02 4.24 -15.22
N ILE A 123 10.81 4.21 -14.65
CA ILE A 123 9.60 4.74 -15.29
C ILE A 123 9.75 6.22 -15.71
N GLU A 124 10.66 6.97 -15.09
CA GLU A 124 10.98 8.35 -15.47
C GLU A 124 11.52 8.47 -16.89
N HIS A 125 12.22 7.43 -17.38
CA HIS A 125 12.76 7.39 -18.74
C HIS A 125 11.70 6.91 -19.76
N ARG A 126 10.51 6.57 -19.32
CA ARG A 126 9.43 6.14 -20.20
C ARG A 126 8.89 7.32 -21.02
N PRO A 127 8.90 7.23 -22.36
CA PRO A 127 8.41 8.28 -23.24
C PRO A 127 7.00 8.76 -22.90
N GLU A 128 6.74 10.04 -23.11
CA GLU A 128 5.49 10.69 -22.71
C GLU A 128 4.27 10.11 -23.46
N HIS A 129 4.39 9.76 -24.75
CA HIS A 129 3.30 9.12 -25.51
C HIS A 129 2.84 7.79 -24.89
N ILE A 130 3.75 7.06 -24.22
CA ILE A 130 3.38 5.84 -23.47
C ILE A 130 2.61 6.23 -22.20
N ASN A 131 3.02 7.31 -21.53
CA ASN A 131 2.33 7.81 -20.33
C ASN A 131 0.90 8.24 -20.66
N ASN A 132 0.74 8.95 -21.78
CA ASN A 132 -0.53 9.46 -22.29
C ASN A 132 -1.40 8.38 -22.93
N ARG A 133 -0.88 7.14 -23.10
CA ARG A 133 -1.61 6.01 -23.70
C ARG A 133 -2.04 6.27 -25.13
N GLU A 134 -1.17 6.86 -25.93
CA GLU A 134 -1.47 7.27 -27.30
C GLU A 134 -1.42 6.09 -28.29
N GLU A 135 -0.65 5.04 -28.00
CA GLU A 135 -0.54 3.87 -28.85
C GLU A 135 -0.65 2.53 -28.10
N PRO A 136 -1.14 1.47 -28.77
CA PRO A 136 -1.12 0.11 -28.22
C PRO A 136 0.28 -0.51 -28.25
N GLY A 137 0.46 -1.60 -27.52
CA GLY A 137 1.73 -2.34 -27.45
C GLY A 137 2.51 -2.08 -26.15
N HIS A 138 1.97 -1.29 -25.24
CA HIS A 138 2.55 -1.01 -23.93
C HIS A 138 1.73 -1.70 -22.85
N TRP A 139 2.40 -2.50 -22.03
CA TRP A 139 1.77 -3.38 -21.06
C TRP A 139 2.21 -3.07 -19.64
N GLU A 140 1.34 -3.36 -18.69
CA GLU A 140 1.66 -3.42 -17.27
C GLU A 140 1.66 -4.89 -16.86
N MET A 141 2.72 -5.36 -16.18
CA MET A 141 2.81 -6.74 -15.73
C MET A 141 2.81 -6.81 -14.22
N ASP A 142 2.07 -7.78 -13.68
CA ASP A 142 1.92 -8.03 -12.25
C ASP A 142 1.86 -9.53 -11.96
N SER A 143 2.04 -9.90 -10.69
CA SER A 143 1.81 -11.25 -10.23
C SER A 143 0.62 -11.34 -9.27
N VAL A 144 -0.23 -12.33 -9.45
CA VAL A 144 -1.34 -12.62 -8.55
C VAL A 144 -1.01 -13.86 -7.75
N VAL A 145 -0.58 -13.65 -6.50
CA VAL A 145 -0.18 -14.71 -5.57
C VAL A 145 -1.41 -15.41 -4.99
N GLY A 146 -1.34 -16.73 -4.86
CA GLY A 146 -2.41 -17.55 -4.33
C GLY A 146 -2.39 -17.72 -2.80
N LYS A 147 -2.71 -18.94 -2.37
CA LYS A 147 -2.72 -19.35 -0.96
C LYS A 147 -1.33 -19.22 -0.35
N LYS A 148 -1.26 -18.64 0.86
CA LYS A 148 -0.02 -18.57 1.64
C LYS A 148 0.61 -19.96 1.80
N GLY A 149 1.89 -20.10 1.46
CA GLY A 149 2.62 -21.37 1.45
C GLY A 149 2.49 -22.18 0.17
N ALA A 150 1.60 -21.83 -0.76
CA ALA A 150 1.60 -22.37 -2.12
C ALA A 150 2.50 -21.49 -3.02
N LYS A 151 3.35 -22.13 -3.84
CA LYS A 151 4.29 -21.41 -4.70
C LYS A 151 3.63 -20.88 -5.99
N ALA A 152 2.61 -21.57 -6.47
CA ALA A 152 1.98 -21.24 -7.75
C ALA A 152 1.31 -19.84 -7.73
N ALA A 153 1.51 -19.11 -8.82
CA ALA A 153 1.00 -17.76 -9.03
C ALA A 153 0.47 -17.58 -10.47
N LEU A 154 -0.16 -16.44 -10.71
CA LEU A 154 -0.53 -16.02 -12.07
C LEU A 154 0.34 -14.84 -12.48
N CYS A 155 0.92 -14.88 -13.67
CA CYS A 155 1.48 -13.73 -14.36
C CYS A 155 0.36 -13.07 -15.16
N VAL A 156 0.15 -11.79 -14.93
CA VAL A 156 -0.90 -10.99 -15.55
C VAL A 156 -0.24 -9.86 -16.33
N LEU A 157 -0.59 -9.74 -17.61
CA LEU A 157 -0.19 -8.64 -18.46
C LEU A 157 -1.46 -7.89 -18.88
N THR A 158 -1.54 -6.61 -18.56
CA THR A 158 -2.66 -5.70 -18.87
C THR A 158 -2.23 -4.69 -19.92
N GLY A 159 -2.91 -4.63 -21.05
CA GLY A 159 -2.70 -3.61 -22.08
C GLY A 159 -3.08 -2.22 -21.57
N ARG A 160 -2.17 -1.25 -21.68
CA ARG A 160 -2.41 0.11 -21.14
C ARG A 160 -3.49 0.87 -21.89
N VAL A 161 -3.62 0.63 -23.20
CA VAL A 161 -4.60 1.27 -24.09
C VAL A 161 -5.82 0.37 -24.28
N THR A 162 -5.60 -0.85 -24.76
CA THR A 162 -6.66 -1.79 -25.14
C THR A 162 -7.39 -2.40 -23.96
N ARG A 163 -6.73 -2.47 -22.82
CA ARG A 163 -7.22 -3.17 -21.61
C ARG A 163 -7.30 -4.68 -21.76
N ASP A 164 -6.76 -5.20 -22.84
CA ASP A 164 -6.66 -6.66 -23.02
C ASP A 164 -5.85 -7.29 -21.89
N GLU A 165 -6.25 -8.50 -21.51
CA GLU A 165 -5.58 -9.28 -20.48
C GLU A 165 -4.93 -10.52 -21.04
N ILE A 166 -3.69 -10.77 -20.60
CA ILE A 166 -3.02 -12.04 -20.82
C ILE A 166 -2.66 -12.62 -19.47
N ILE A 167 -3.33 -13.71 -19.10
CA ILE A 167 -3.14 -14.37 -17.80
C ILE A 167 -2.48 -15.74 -18.05
N ARG A 168 -1.34 -15.97 -17.39
CA ARG A 168 -0.58 -17.23 -17.49
C ARG A 168 -0.26 -17.78 -16.11
N LYS A 169 -0.54 -19.06 -15.93
CA LYS A 169 -0.18 -19.77 -14.70
C LYS A 169 1.33 -19.98 -14.66
N MET A 170 1.90 -19.68 -13.49
CA MET A 170 3.29 -19.95 -13.14
C MET A 170 3.38 -21.06 -12.10
N HIS A 171 4.45 -21.85 -12.13
CA HIS A 171 4.73 -22.86 -11.13
C HIS A 171 5.05 -22.23 -9.77
N ASP A 172 5.76 -21.13 -9.81
CA ASP A 172 6.13 -20.33 -8.64
C ASP A 172 6.23 -18.84 -9.01
N ASP A 173 6.34 -18.00 -8.00
CA ASP A 173 6.44 -16.53 -8.12
C ASP A 173 7.91 -16.11 -8.12
N THR A 174 8.68 -16.59 -9.10
CA THR A 174 10.11 -16.30 -9.27
C THR A 174 10.40 -15.57 -10.57
N ALA A 175 11.54 -14.89 -10.63
CA ALA A 175 12.00 -14.20 -11.84
C ALA A 175 12.17 -15.18 -13.02
N ALA A 176 12.67 -16.38 -12.76
CA ALA A 176 12.78 -17.44 -13.79
C ALA A 176 11.41 -17.85 -14.37
N SER A 177 10.38 -17.94 -13.51
CA SER A 177 9.02 -18.26 -13.95
C SER A 177 8.42 -17.16 -14.81
N VAL A 178 8.63 -15.90 -14.48
CA VAL A 178 8.20 -14.73 -15.26
C VAL A 178 8.90 -14.71 -16.62
N VAL A 179 10.23 -14.84 -16.66
CA VAL A 179 11.00 -14.96 -17.92
C VAL A 179 10.49 -16.10 -18.76
N GLY A 180 10.23 -17.27 -18.13
CA GLY A 180 9.66 -18.44 -18.80
C GLY A 180 8.26 -18.21 -19.41
N VAL A 181 7.43 -17.33 -18.82
CA VAL A 181 6.15 -16.93 -19.43
C VAL A 181 6.40 -16.14 -20.71
N LEU A 182 7.28 -15.14 -20.66
CA LEU A 182 7.61 -14.31 -21.83
C LEU A 182 8.27 -15.13 -22.94
N ASP A 183 9.16 -16.09 -22.60
CA ASP A 183 9.78 -17.01 -23.54
C ASP A 183 8.74 -17.87 -24.26
N ARG A 184 7.74 -18.39 -23.54
CA ARG A 184 6.64 -19.16 -24.14
C ARG A 184 5.77 -18.31 -25.07
N LEU A 185 5.51 -17.07 -24.71
CA LEU A 185 4.75 -16.15 -25.56
C LEU A 185 5.54 -15.82 -26.84
N GLU A 186 6.83 -15.54 -26.73
CA GLU A 186 7.70 -15.26 -27.89
C GLU A 186 7.81 -16.47 -28.82
N ARG A 187 8.05 -17.67 -28.29
CA ARG A 187 8.10 -18.90 -29.11
C ARG A 187 6.78 -19.16 -29.85
N ARG A 188 5.64 -18.80 -29.25
CA ARG A 188 4.33 -19.01 -29.86
C ARG A 188 4.03 -18.05 -31.02
N MET A 189 4.46 -16.79 -30.93
CA MET A 189 4.11 -15.77 -31.91
C MET A 189 5.27 -15.32 -32.80
N GLY A 190 6.50 -15.72 -32.45
CA GLY A 190 7.72 -15.26 -33.11
C GLY A 190 8.18 -13.89 -32.63
N THR A 191 9.48 -13.60 -32.74
CA THR A 191 10.07 -12.36 -32.19
C THR A 191 9.50 -11.10 -32.86
N ALA A 192 9.26 -11.13 -34.18
CA ALA A 192 8.72 -9.96 -34.91
C ALA A 192 7.34 -9.54 -34.37
N MET A 193 6.42 -10.50 -34.26
CA MET A 193 5.08 -10.25 -33.69
C MET A 193 5.16 -9.88 -32.22
N PHE A 194 6.02 -10.56 -31.44
CA PHE A 194 6.20 -10.24 -30.02
C PHE A 194 6.60 -8.76 -29.83
N ARG A 195 7.55 -8.25 -30.62
CA ARG A 195 7.98 -6.84 -30.57
C ARG A 195 6.86 -5.85 -30.91
N GLN A 196 5.97 -6.22 -31.82
CA GLN A 196 4.82 -5.38 -32.18
C GLN A 196 3.79 -5.34 -31.04
N VAL A 197 3.50 -6.49 -30.44
CA VAL A 197 2.52 -6.62 -29.37
C VAL A 197 3.07 -6.11 -28.03
N PHE A 198 4.32 -6.40 -27.72
CA PHE A 198 4.97 -6.04 -26.43
C PHE A 198 6.13 -5.08 -26.65
N LYS A 199 5.80 -3.86 -27.12
CA LYS A 199 6.80 -2.78 -27.31
C LYS A 199 7.50 -2.44 -26.00
N SER A 200 6.75 -2.31 -24.92
CA SER A 200 7.29 -2.18 -23.57
C SER A 200 6.41 -2.82 -22.51
N ILE A 201 7.03 -3.18 -21.39
CA ILE A 201 6.38 -3.76 -20.21
C ILE A 201 6.79 -2.95 -18.99
N THR A 202 5.81 -2.47 -18.20
CA THR A 202 6.04 -1.76 -16.94
C THR A 202 5.78 -2.71 -15.78
N VAL A 203 6.75 -2.79 -14.85
CA VAL A 203 6.71 -3.67 -13.67
C VAL A 203 6.97 -2.89 -12.39
N ASP A 204 6.66 -3.48 -11.23
CA ASP A 204 7.15 -2.96 -9.96
C ASP A 204 8.52 -3.53 -9.59
N ASN A 205 8.98 -3.20 -8.37
CA ASN A 205 10.26 -3.68 -7.84
C ASN A 205 10.15 -5.02 -7.10
N GLY A 206 9.15 -5.84 -7.43
CA GLY A 206 8.99 -7.19 -6.88
C GLY A 206 10.18 -8.10 -7.15
N SER A 207 10.36 -9.13 -6.31
CA SER A 207 11.45 -10.10 -6.49
C SER A 207 11.27 -10.94 -7.75
N GLU A 208 10.04 -11.13 -8.17
CA GLU A 208 9.62 -11.84 -9.39
C GLU A 208 10.02 -11.10 -10.68
N PHE A 209 10.26 -9.80 -10.59
CA PHE A 209 10.72 -8.98 -11.72
C PHE A 209 12.21 -8.62 -11.60
N ALA A 210 12.98 -9.41 -10.85
CA ALA A 210 14.38 -9.12 -10.59
C ALA A 210 15.30 -9.27 -11.79
N ASP A 211 14.92 -10.08 -12.77
CA ASP A 211 15.74 -10.39 -13.95
C ASP A 211 15.29 -9.53 -15.16
N CYS A 212 15.66 -8.25 -15.11
CA CYS A 212 15.40 -7.32 -16.22
C CYS A 212 15.98 -7.82 -17.57
N LYS A 213 17.24 -8.25 -17.55
CA LYS A 213 17.92 -8.75 -18.75
C LYS A 213 17.24 -9.98 -19.33
N GLY A 214 16.79 -10.91 -18.47
CA GLY A 214 16.04 -12.08 -18.87
C GLY A 214 14.67 -11.73 -19.47
N MET A 215 13.98 -10.73 -18.93
CA MET A 215 12.72 -10.25 -19.49
C MET A 215 12.90 -9.57 -20.85
N GLU A 216 13.94 -8.77 -21.01
CA GLU A 216 14.20 -8.00 -22.24
C GLU A 216 14.77 -8.83 -23.38
N ARG A 217 15.59 -9.85 -23.08
CA ARG A 217 16.27 -10.66 -24.13
C ARG A 217 15.28 -11.47 -24.95
N SER A 218 15.53 -11.59 -26.24
CA SER A 218 14.87 -12.58 -27.08
C SER A 218 15.37 -13.99 -26.75
N CYS A 219 14.45 -14.96 -26.68
CA CYS A 219 14.80 -16.38 -26.56
C CYS A 219 15.01 -17.07 -27.93
N LEU A 220 14.65 -16.40 -29.03
CA LEU A 220 14.76 -16.90 -30.39
C LEU A 220 15.93 -16.25 -31.15
N LEU A 221 16.28 -15.00 -30.83
CA LEU A 221 17.36 -14.25 -31.49
C LEU A 221 18.41 -13.86 -30.45
N PRO A 222 19.50 -14.63 -30.29
CA PRO A 222 20.55 -14.33 -29.33
C PRO A 222 21.18 -12.95 -29.56
N GLY A 223 21.35 -12.20 -28.47
CA GLY A 223 21.92 -10.85 -28.50
C GLY A 223 20.91 -9.73 -28.78
N GLU A 224 19.67 -10.06 -29.16
CA GLU A 224 18.63 -9.06 -29.42
C GLU A 224 17.64 -8.92 -28.25
N LYS A 225 17.03 -7.74 -28.13
CA LYS A 225 15.94 -7.49 -27.20
C LYS A 225 14.59 -7.78 -27.85
N ARG A 226 13.67 -8.41 -27.12
CA ARG A 226 12.28 -8.63 -27.54
C ARG A 226 11.34 -7.52 -27.08
N THR A 227 11.65 -6.83 -25.99
CA THR A 227 10.84 -5.76 -25.40
C THR A 227 11.74 -4.83 -24.58
N HIS A 228 11.18 -3.72 -24.12
CA HIS A 228 11.81 -2.83 -23.15
C HIS A 228 11.07 -2.86 -21.81
N VAL A 229 11.79 -2.91 -20.67
CA VAL A 229 11.17 -3.05 -19.35
C VAL A 229 11.43 -1.79 -18.53
N TYR A 230 10.35 -1.15 -18.05
CA TYR A 230 10.39 0.00 -17.14
C TYR A 230 9.97 -0.42 -15.73
N TYR A 231 10.67 0.10 -14.72
CA TYR A 231 10.40 -0.13 -13.31
C TYR A 231 9.72 1.07 -12.68
N CYS A 232 8.59 0.85 -12.02
CA CYS A 232 7.89 1.86 -11.24
C CYS A 232 8.72 2.32 -10.03
N HIS A 233 8.38 3.51 -9.52
CA HIS A 233 8.92 3.95 -8.25
C HIS A 233 8.47 3.03 -7.10
N PRO A 234 9.32 2.81 -6.11
CA PRO A 234 8.92 2.06 -4.93
C PRO A 234 7.73 2.72 -4.23
N ARG A 235 6.69 1.93 -3.94
CA ARG A 235 5.46 2.38 -3.24
C ARG A 235 4.59 3.38 -4.01
N SER A 236 4.66 3.38 -5.33
CA SER A 236 3.84 4.23 -6.21
C SER A 236 2.79 3.41 -6.97
N PRO A 237 1.75 2.87 -6.29
CA PRO A 237 0.76 1.99 -6.93
C PRO A 237 0.01 2.67 -8.08
N GLY A 238 -0.22 3.99 -8.00
CA GLY A 238 -0.91 4.76 -9.03
C GLY A 238 -0.24 4.73 -10.41
N GLU A 239 1.06 4.42 -10.50
CA GLU A 239 1.78 4.30 -11.76
C GLU A 239 1.35 3.07 -12.60
N ARG A 240 0.66 2.10 -11.95
CA ARG A 240 0.09 0.89 -12.56
C ARG A 240 -1.42 0.76 -12.30
N GLY A 241 -2.13 1.87 -12.41
CA GLY A 241 -3.57 1.93 -12.12
C GLY A 241 -4.44 1.01 -12.98
N SER A 242 -3.96 0.52 -14.13
CA SER A 242 -4.67 -0.46 -14.96
C SER A 242 -4.71 -1.83 -14.27
N ASN A 243 -3.58 -2.29 -13.74
CA ASN A 243 -3.46 -3.58 -13.08
C ASN A 243 -4.33 -3.70 -11.82
N GLU A 244 -4.49 -2.63 -11.04
CA GLU A 244 -5.29 -2.70 -9.82
C GLU A 244 -6.76 -3.06 -10.10
N LYS A 245 -7.36 -2.44 -11.12
CA LYS A 245 -8.75 -2.75 -11.52
C LYS A 245 -8.87 -4.17 -12.06
N GLN A 246 -7.95 -4.57 -12.91
CA GLN A 246 -7.98 -5.90 -13.53
C GLN A 246 -7.71 -7.00 -12.49
N ASN A 247 -6.79 -6.78 -11.58
CA ASN A 247 -6.55 -7.70 -10.46
C ASN A 247 -7.79 -7.87 -9.57
N GLN A 248 -8.65 -6.84 -9.43
CA GLN A 248 -9.93 -6.98 -8.72
C GLN A 248 -10.88 -7.92 -9.47
N LEU A 249 -10.95 -7.85 -10.82
CA LEU A 249 -11.75 -8.78 -11.63
C LEU A 249 -11.22 -10.22 -11.53
N ILE A 250 -9.90 -10.39 -11.65
CA ILE A 250 -9.26 -11.71 -11.44
C ILE A 250 -9.59 -12.26 -10.05
N ARG A 251 -9.58 -11.40 -9.00
CA ARG A 251 -9.91 -11.78 -7.62
C ARG A 251 -11.38 -12.10 -7.39
N TRP A 252 -12.27 -11.67 -8.27
CA TRP A 252 -13.67 -12.11 -8.27
C TRP A 252 -13.78 -13.62 -8.57
N PHE A 253 -13.00 -14.12 -9.54
CA PHE A 253 -12.98 -15.55 -9.90
C PHE A 253 -12.03 -16.36 -9.01
N PHE A 254 -10.91 -15.77 -8.62
CA PHE A 254 -9.88 -16.38 -7.78
C PHE A 254 -9.66 -15.56 -6.50
N PRO A 255 -10.52 -15.72 -5.49
CA PRO A 255 -10.39 -14.97 -4.24
C PRO A 255 -9.03 -15.13 -3.56
N LYS A 256 -8.69 -14.22 -2.64
CA LYS A 256 -7.47 -14.37 -1.83
C LYS A 256 -7.48 -15.72 -1.12
N GLY A 257 -6.36 -16.44 -1.19
CA GLY A 257 -6.26 -17.78 -0.62
C GLY A 257 -6.54 -18.92 -1.60
N THR A 258 -6.91 -18.64 -2.85
CA THR A 258 -7.03 -19.65 -3.90
C THR A 258 -5.71 -20.41 -4.10
N ASP A 259 -5.76 -21.73 -4.12
CA ASP A 259 -4.60 -22.58 -4.41
C ASP A 259 -4.45 -22.76 -5.93
N PHE A 260 -3.61 -21.93 -6.54
CA PHE A 260 -3.36 -22.01 -7.99
C PHE A 260 -2.75 -23.30 -8.48
N ARG A 261 -2.24 -24.17 -7.61
CA ARG A 261 -1.81 -25.52 -8.02
C ARG A 261 -2.99 -26.34 -8.54
N LYS A 262 -4.18 -26.14 -7.95
CA LYS A 262 -5.42 -26.84 -8.31
C LYS A 262 -6.16 -26.20 -9.49
N VAL A 263 -5.86 -24.95 -9.83
CA VAL A 263 -6.48 -24.24 -10.95
C VAL A 263 -5.79 -24.65 -12.24
N THR A 264 -6.57 -25.03 -13.24
CA THR A 264 -6.08 -25.45 -14.55
C THR A 264 -5.83 -24.24 -15.47
N GLN A 265 -4.96 -24.41 -16.47
CA GLN A 265 -4.74 -23.36 -17.48
C GLN A 265 -6.03 -23.07 -18.29
N LYS A 266 -6.93 -24.05 -18.41
CA LYS A 266 -8.22 -23.86 -19.09
C LYS A 266 -9.13 -22.92 -18.30
N GLU A 267 -9.18 -23.06 -16.98
CA GLU A 267 -9.93 -22.14 -16.10
C GLU A 267 -9.34 -20.72 -16.13
N VAL A 268 -8.01 -20.61 -16.10
CA VAL A 268 -7.33 -19.29 -16.23
C VAL A 268 -7.69 -18.62 -17.55
N ARG A 269 -7.66 -19.38 -18.67
CA ARG A 269 -8.06 -18.85 -19.98
C ARG A 269 -9.50 -18.40 -20.00
N ARG A 270 -10.41 -19.20 -19.42
CA ARG A 270 -11.84 -18.84 -19.34
C ARG A 270 -12.06 -17.51 -18.60
N VAL A 271 -11.30 -17.26 -17.54
CA VAL A 271 -11.34 -15.96 -16.83
C VAL A 271 -10.76 -14.85 -17.69
N GLN A 272 -9.62 -15.10 -18.35
CA GLN A 272 -9.04 -14.13 -19.30
C GLN A 272 -10.01 -13.74 -20.41
N ASP A 273 -10.71 -14.72 -21.01
CA ASP A 273 -11.64 -14.49 -22.11
C ASP A 273 -12.92 -13.78 -21.65
N TRP A 274 -13.22 -13.82 -20.35
CA TRP A 274 -14.37 -13.11 -19.75
C TRP A 274 -14.05 -11.65 -19.43
N ILE A 275 -12.82 -11.33 -19.03
CA ILE A 275 -12.39 -9.98 -18.67
C ILE A 275 -12.26 -9.11 -19.93
#